data_ff631fab08bdecc5d79c094833dbd8d2
#
_entry.id   ff631fab08bdecc5d79c094833dbd8d2
#
_cell.length_a   1.000
_cell.length_b   1.000
_cell.length_c   1.000
_cell.angle_alpha   90.00
_cell.angle_beta   90.00
_cell.angle_gamma   90.00
#
_symmetry.space_group_name_H-M   'P 1'
#
loop_
_entity.id
_entity.type
_entity.pdbx_description
1 polymer ?
#
loop_
_entity_poly.entity_id
_entity_poly.type
_entity_poly.pdbx_seq_one_letter_code
_entity_poly.pdbx_strand_id
1 'polypeptide(L)'
;NISVNPLNDAPTFVSIAEPGDGNVAALKEGATLIIAGATSYTASTHGIGSGTAAAPADTVAHLLYQDSDNTSEQRQYRITAMPQYGTLSAGGRVLGVGSVFTQDELDSGAVQYKHGGGEQFDDKFEYVVSDGDYSANQNGSAAQGVSITPSEFRIRLERSNDKPTVTTAHTGLFVVDSSVMGKTLPSISLGDIDLIDGTQAGESDFIQVSVEFLSAADAAYGNGVLQFESGYNPATQGDGVVVTNAAGDNTLVFQGKLADVQAALSKVQARTSGTDADA
;
A
#
# COMPACT_ATOMS: atom_id res chain seq x y z
N ASN A 1 -17.41 58.61 24.04
CA ASN A 1 -17.46 57.37 23.31
C ASN A 1 -16.03 56.94 23.01
N ILE A 2 -15.62 55.76 23.52
CA ILE A 2 -14.36 55.12 23.16
C ILE A 2 -14.76 54.11 22.09
N SER A 3 -14.17 54.24 20.91
CA SER A 3 -14.25 53.22 19.86
C SER A 3 -13.03 52.34 19.98
N VAL A 4 -13.23 51.08 20.15
CA VAL A 4 -12.16 50.06 20.13
C VAL A 4 -12.26 49.38 18.78
N ASN A 5 -11.20 49.47 17.97
CA ASN A 5 -11.05 48.64 16.78
C ASN A 5 -10.46 47.31 17.21
N PRO A 6 -11.15 46.19 16.97
CA PRO A 6 -10.54 44.89 17.19
C PRO A 6 -9.33 44.74 16.27
N LEU A 7 -8.24 44.20 16.80
CA LEU A 7 -7.10 43.73 16.01
C LEU A 7 -7.37 42.27 15.69
N ASN A 8 -7.02 41.88 14.47
CA ASN A 8 -7.04 40.48 14.05
C ASN A 8 -5.91 39.72 14.74
N ASP A 9 -6.23 38.63 15.42
CA ASP A 9 -5.30 37.75 16.08
C ASP A 9 -4.92 36.58 15.16
N ALA A 10 -3.79 35.93 15.40
CA ALA A 10 -3.40 34.74 14.63
C ALA A 10 -4.11 33.48 15.15
N PRO A 11 -4.43 32.52 14.26
CA PRO A 11 -4.92 31.23 14.69
C PRO A 11 -3.97 30.54 15.68
N THR A 12 -4.53 29.99 16.74
CA THR A 12 -3.78 29.29 17.78
C THR A 12 -3.97 27.80 17.69
N PHE A 13 -2.87 27.06 17.87
CA PHE A 13 -2.90 25.58 17.90
C PHE A 13 -3.67 25.11 19.14
N VAL A 14 -4.58 24.16 18.96
CA VAL A 14 -5.36 23.55 20.04
C VAL A 14 -4.95 22.10 20.24
N SER A 15 -5.05 21.29 19.20
CA SER A 15 -4.75 19.86 19.31
C SER A 15 -4.43 19.22 17.96
N ILE A 16 -3.66 18.17 18.04
CA ILE A 16 -3.41 17.24 16.95
C ILE A 16 -3.44 15.82 17.51
N ALA A 17 -4.00 14.89 16.76
CA ALA A 17 -3.93 13.47 17.03
C ALA A 17 -3.62 12.76 15.71
N GLU A 18 -2.41 12.25 15.60
CA GLU A 18 -1.85 11.66 14.40
C GLU A 18 -1.93 10.13 14.47
N PRO A 19 -2.05 9.42 13.33
CA PRO A 19 -1.96 7.97 13.31
C PRO A 19 -0.64 7.47 13.92
N GLY A 20 -0.76 6.56 14.90
CA GLY A 20 0.39 5.95 15.57
C GLY A 20 0.96 6.74 16.75
N ASP A 21 0.33 7.83 17.20
CA ASP A 21 0.73 8.60 18.38
C ASP A 21 0.28 7.99 19.72
N GLY A 22 -0.40 6.85 19.67
CA GLY A 22 -0.96 6.14 20.83
C GLY A 22 -2.43 6.49 21.14
N ASN A 23 -2.97 7.56 20.57
CA ASN A 23 -4.38 7.95 20.65
C ASN A 23 -5.17 7.55 19.40
N VAL A 24 -4.49 7.49 18.26
CA VAL A 24 -5.03 7.06 16.98
C VAL A 24 -4.20 5.88 16.48
N ALA A 25 -4.86 4.83 16.04
CA ALA A 25 -4.19 3.66 15.46
C ALA A 25 -3.42 4.07 14.19
N ALA A 26 -2.32 3.36 13.89
CA ALA A 26 -1.63 3.52 12.63
C ALA A 26 -2.58 3.26 11.45
N LEU A 27 -2.40 3.97 10.37
CA LEU A 27 -3.21 3.80 9.16
C LEU A 27 -2.78 2.52 8.44
N LYS A 28 -3.72 1.65 8.16
CA LYS A 28 -3.44 0.45 7.37
C LYS A 28 -3.05 0.82 5.93
N GLU A 29 -2.17 0.05 5.39
CA GLU A 29 -1.78 0.15 4.00
C GLU A 29 -2.99 0.20 3.06
N GLY A 30 -2.93 1.03 2.04
CA GLY A 30 -4.02 1.22 1.10
C GLY A 30 -5.32 1.80 1.68
N ALA A 31 -5.38 2.09 3.01
CA ALA A 31 -6.57 2.65 3.64
C ALA A 31 -6.69 4.17 3.43
N THR A 32 -7.82 4.71 3.85
CA THR A 32 -8.09 6.14 3.86
C THR A 32 -8.06 6.66 5.29
N LEU A 33 -7.38 7.78 5.50
CA LEU A 33 -7.37 8.55 6.73
C LEU A 33 -8.31 9.75 6.56
N ILE A 34 -9.25 9.91 7.48
CA ILE A 34 -10.04 11.13 7.61
C ILE A 34 -9.34 12.04 8.60
N ILE A 35 -9.06 13.27 8.22
CA ILE A 35 -8.48 14.29 9.09
C ILE A 35 -9.58 15.25 9.47
N ALA A 36 -10.01 15.19 10.73
CA ALA A 36 -11.14 15.94 11.26
C ALA A 36 -10.71 17.11 12.15
N GLY A 37 -11.55 18.14 12.27
CA GLY A 37 -11.28 19.32 13.10
C GLY A 37 -11.53 19.12 14.59
N ALA A 38 -12.32 18.12 14.97
CA ALA A 38 -12.72 17.92 16.38
C ALA A 38 -12.59 16.44 16.79
N THR A 39 -12.24 16.22 18.06
CA THR A 39 -12.14 14.88 18.65
C THR A 39 -13.49 14.16 18.77
N SER A 40 -14.61 14.88 18.66
CA SER A 40 -15.96 14.33 18.64
C SER A 40 -16.41 13.82 17.27
N TYR A 41 -15.61 14.05 16.22
CA TYR A 41 -15.91 13.52 14.89
C TYR A 41 -15.81 12.00 14.90
N THR A 42 -16.84 11.32 14.41
CA THR A 42 -16.81 9.89 14.11
C THR A 42 -17.34 9.65 12.71
N ALA A 43 -16.68 8.81 11.93
CA ALA A 43 -17.07 8.52 10.55
C ALA A 43 -18.55 8.08 10.43
N SER A 44 -19.06 7.38 11.43
CA SER A 44 -20.46 6.92 11.47
C SER A 44 -21.49 8.03 11.63
N THR A 45 -21.12 9.20 12.20
CA THR A 45 -22.05 10.33 12.39
C THR A 45 -22.21 11.18 11.15
N HIS A 46 -21.30 11.07 10.19
CA HIS A 46 -21.27 11.91 8.98
C HIS A 46 -21.60 11.15 7.69
N GLY A 47 -22.05 9.91 7.78
CA GLY A 47 -22.54 9.14 6.62
C GLY A 47 -21.49 8.75 5.59
N ILE A 48 -20.21 8.87 5.94
CA ILE A 48 -19.10 8.46 5.06
C ILE A 48 -18.86 6.97 5.32
N GLY A 49 -19.20 6.13 4.34
CA GLY A 49 -18.74 4.76 4.28
C GLY A 49 -19.63 3.67 4.88
N SER A 50 -20.93 3.68 4.60
CA SER A 50 -21.73 2.45 4.67
C SER A 50 -21.69 1.69 3.35
N GLY A 51 -20.52 1.32 2.90
CA GLY A 51 -20.30 0.47 1.73
C GLY A 51 -20.11 -0.98 2.16
N THR A 52 -20.96 -1.85 1.64
CA THR A 52 -20.89 -3.30 1.76
C THR A 52 -19.68 -3.87 1.03
N ALA A 53 -18.58 -3.98 1.69
CA ALA A 53 -17.46 -4.90 1.50
C ALA A 53 -16.36 -4.42 2.45
N ALA A 54 -15.69 -5.34 3.11
CA ALA A 54 -14.68 -5.08 4.13
C ALA A 54 -13.50 -4.20 3.64
N ALA A 55 -13.78 -2.92 3.45
CA ALA A 55 -12.72 -1.93 3.47
C ALA A 55 -12.25 -1.82 4.93
N PRO A 56 -10.95 -1.74 5.20
CA PRO A 56 -10.45 -1.47 6.53
C PRO A 56 -11.16 -0.22 7.04
N ALA A 57 -11.63 -0.26 8.29
CA ALA A 57 -12.33 0.85 8.92
C ALA A 57 -11.48 2.12 8.76
N ASP A 58 -12.07 3.18 8.21
CA ASP A 58 -11.37 4.44 8.03
C ASP A 58 -10.82 4.91 9.37
N THR A 59 -9.53 5.21 9.40
CA THR A 59 -8.90 5.79 10.58
C THR A 59 -9.21 7.28 10.61
N VAL A 60 -9.57 7.79 11.78
CA VAL A 60 -9.85 9.22 11.99
C VAL A 60 -8.75 9.83 12.82
N ALA A 61 -8.10 10.83 12.28
CA ALA A 61 -7.13 11.69 12.96
C ALA A 61 -7.71 13.10 13.17
N HIS A 62 -7.05 13.91 13.99
CA HIS A 62 -7.56 15.23 14.35
C HIS A 62 -6.49 16.30 14.17
N LEU A 63 -6.93 17.46 13.65
CA LEU A 63 -6.12 18.66 13.51
C LEU A 63 -7.00 19.88 13.79
N LEU A 64 -6.72 20.62 14.85
CA LEU A 64 -7.54 21.73 15.27
C LEU A 64 -6.71 22.96 15.62
N TYR A 65 -7.03 24.06 14.95
CA TYR A 65 -6.65 25.40 15.32
C TYR A 65 -7.91 26.22 15.64
N GLN A 66 -7.81 27.15 16.56
CA GLN A 66 -8.86 28.08 16.94
C GLN A 66 -8.42 29.52 16.71
N ASP A 67 -9.41 30.36 16.48
CA ASP A 67 -9.26 31.78 16.32
C ASP A 67 -10.49 32.48 16.91
N SER A 68 -10.27 33.57 17.67
CA SER A 68 -11.35 34.32 18.31
C SER A 68 -12.10 35.25 17.34
N ASP A 69 -11.44 35.65 16.27
CA ASP A 69 -11.93 36.67 15.34
C ASP A 69 -12.47 36.05 14.05
N ASN A 70 -12.07 34.80 13.76
CA ASN A 70 -12.33 34.16 12.47
C ASN A 70 -13.17 32.89 12.59
N THR A 71 -14.07 32.71 11.63
CA THR A 71 -14.91 31.53 11.49
C THR A 71 -14.08 30.33 11.01
N SER A 72 -14.65 29.11 11.08
CA SER A 72 -14.01 27.90 10.55
C SER A 72 -13.74 27.99 9.03
N GLU A 73 -14.56 28.70 8.28
CA GLU A 73 -14.36 28.91 6.84
C GLU A 73 -13.18 29.85 6.54
N GLN A 74 -12.89 30.79 7.44
CA GLN A 74 -11.81 31.75 7.27
C GLN A 74 -10.45 31.21 7.70
N ARG A 75 -10.41 30.23 8.63
CA ARG A 75 -9.17 29.57 9.02
C ARG A 75 -8.72 28.61 7.93
N GLN A 76 -7.58 28.89 7.33
CA GLN A 76 -7.06 28.21 6.14
C GLN A 76 -5.75 27.53 6.42
N TYR A 77 -5.60 26.35 5.83
CA TYR A 77 -4.40 25.52 5.86
C TYR A 77 -3.84 25.43 4.45
N ARG A 78 -2.68 26.02 4.21
CA ARG A 78 -2.02 25.97 2.91
C ARG A 78 -0.93 24.91 2.93
N ILE A 79 -0.99 23.96 2.01
CA ILE A 79 0.00 22.92 1.86
C ILE A 79 1.33 23.50 1.38
N THR A 80 2.41 23.19 2.11
CA THR A 80 3.78 23.58 1.77
C THR A 80 4.62 22.40 1.27
N ALA A 81 4.32 21.17 1.73
CA ALA A 81 4.88 19.95 1.18
C ALA A 81 3.81 18.85 1.13
N MET A 82 3.81 18.08 0.05
CA MET A 82 2.88 16.98 -0.17
C MET A 82 3.36 15.69 0.50
N PRO A 83 2.45 14.78 0.88
CA PRO A 83 2.82 13.43 1.25
C PRO A 83 3.47 12.72 0.05
N GLN A 84 4.39 11.83 0.34
CA GLN A 84 5.18 11.13 -0.68
C GLN A 84 4.51 9.85 -1.16
N TYR A 85 3.78 9.17 -0.29
CA TYR A 85 3.29 7.81 -0.53
C TYR A 85 1.75 7.72 -0.59
N GLY A 86 1.09 8.87 -0.66
CA GLY A 86 -0.35 8.94 -0.75
C GLY A 86 -0.86 10.21 -1.40
N THR A 87 -2.18 10.32 -1.45
CA THR A 87 -2.87 11.45 -2.05
C THR A 87 -3.69 12.17 -0.99
N LEU A 88 -3.48 13.48 -0.87
CA LEU A 88 -4.27 14.35 0.01
C LEU A 88 -5.39 15.00 -0.81
N SER A 89 -6.60 15.00 -0.27
CA SER A 89 -7.78 15.61 -0.90
C SER A 89 -8.63 16.37 0.11
N ALA A 90 -9.43 17.31 -0.36
CA ALA A 90 -10.42 18.02 0.43
C ALA A 90 -11.69 18.24 -0.41
N GLY A 91 -12.85 17.85 0.12
CA GLY A 91 -14.12 17.97 -0.60
C GLY A 91 -14.11 17.27 -1.98
N GLY A 92 -13.37 16.18 -2.11
CA GLY A 92 -13.21 15.42 -3.36
C GLY A 92 -12.23 16.03 -4.37
N ARG A 93 -11.64 17.20 -4.12
CA ARG A 93 -10.57 17.77 -4.96
C ARG A 93 -9.20 17.29 -4.46
N VAL A 94 -8.35 16.81 -5.34
CA VAL A 94 -6.95 16.49 -5.02
C VAL A 94 -6.18 17.79 -4.74
N LEU A 95 -5.43 17.79 -3.64
CA LEU A 95 -4.60 18.92 -3.24
C LEU A 95 -3.19 18.80 -3.83
N GLY A 96 -2.51 19.94 -3.92
CA GLY A 96 -1.11 20.06 -4.31
C GLY A 96 -0.41 21.11 -3.46
N VAL A 97 0.89 21.29 -3.64
CA VAL A 97 1.63 22.39 -2.99
C VAL A 97 0.97 23.73 -3.36
N GLY A 98 0.72 24.55 -2.35
CA GLY A 98 0.01 25.82 -2.48
C GLY A 98 -1.52 25.72 -2.42
N SER A 99 -2.10 24.50 -2.50
CA SER A 99 -3.53 24.30 -2.27
C SER A 99 -3.93 24.64 -0.84
N VAL A 100 -5.18 25.07 -0.68
CA VAL A 100 -5.74 25.47 0.60
C VAL A 100 -6.95 24.58 0.91
N PHE A 101 -7.08 24.19 2.18
CA PHE A 101 -8.30 23.67 2.77
C PHE A 101 -8.62 24.46 4.05
N THR A 102 -9.85 24.37 4.52
CA THR A 102 -10.34 25.16 5.65
C THR A 102 -10.58 24.34 6.89
N GLN A 103 -10.72 24.98 8.05
CA GLN A 103 -11.15 24.32 9.26
C GLN A 103 -12.57 23.73 9.12
N ASP A 104 -13.44 24.38 8.35
CA ASP A 104 -14.78 23.86 8.05
C ASP A 104 -14.72 22.53 7.27
N GLU A 105 -13.80 22.40 6.33
CA GLU A 105 -13.55 21.13 5.62
C GLU A 105 -12.97 20.06 6.54
N LEU A 106 -12.16 20.41 7.54
CA LEU A 106 -11.74 19.49 8.61
C LEU A 106 -12.93 19.11 9.50
N ASP A 107 -13.71 20.08 9.94
CA ASP A 107 -14.85 19.88 10.84
C ASP A 107 -15.91 18.95 10.21
N SER A 108 -16.06 19.02 8.89
CA SER A 108 -16.95 18.14 8.12
C SER A 108 -16.32 16.78 7.74
N GLY A 109 -15.04 16.54 8.03
CA GLY A 109 -14.33 15.32 7.62
C GLY A 109 -14.06 15.22 6.12
N ALA A 110 -14.12 16.34 5.42
CA ALA A 110 -13.90 16.40 3.98
C ALA A 110 -12.42 16.29 3.59
N VAL A 111 -11.49 16.48 4.56
CA VAL A 111 -10.05 16.36 4.33
C VAL A 111 -9.63 14.90 4.54
N GLN A 112 -9.03 14.32 3.51
CA GLN A 112 -8.69 12.90 3.49
C GLN A 112 -7.29 12.68 2.89
N TYR A 113 -6.57 11.72 3.47
CA TYR A 113 -5.37 11.16 2.92
C TYR A 113 -5.64 9.71 2.52
N LYS A 114 -5.32 9.35 1.27
CA LYS A 114 -5.40 7.98 0.75
C LYS A 114 -3.99 7.44 0.53
N HIS A 115 -3.61 6.39 1.26
CA HIS A 115 -2.34 5.72 1.05
C HIS A 115 -2.31 4.98 -0.29
N GLY A 116 -1.15 5.01 -0.97
CA GLY A 116 -0.97 4.48 -2.32
C GLY A 116 -0.85 2.96 -2.42
N GLY A 117 -0.77 2.25 -1.29
CA GLY A 117 -0.54 0.80 -1.26
C GLY A 117 0.94 0.49 -1.51
N GLY A 118 1.80 0.67 -0.56
CA GLY A 118 3.23 0.36 -0.62
C GLY A 118 3.79 0.20 0.78
N GLU A 119 5.01 -0.34 0.88
CA GLU A 119 5.63 -0.86 2.10
C GLU A 119 6.27 0.20 3.01
N GLN A 120 5.79 1.42 3.00
CA GLN A 120 6.32 2.49 3.84
C GLN A 120 5.71 2.44 5.24
N PHE A 121 6.47 2.88 6.26
CA PHE A 121 6.02 2.96 7.64
C PHE A 121 5.49 4.31 8.03
N ASP A 122 5.95 5.35 7.34
CA ASP A 122 5.64 6.73 7.66
C ASP A 122 5.45 7.56 6.40
N ASP A 123 4.51 8.49 6.45
CA ASP A 123 4.34 9.57 5.48
C ASP A 123 4.04 10.87 6.24
N LYS A 124 4.09 12.00 5.57
CA LYS A 124 3.74 13.30 6.16
C LYS A 124 3.39 14.31 5.09
N PHE A 125 2.67 15.33 5.48
CA PHE A 125 2.55 16.56 4.72
C PHE A 125 2.86 17.76 5.61
N GLU A 126 3.23 18.88 4.99
CA GLU A 126 3.52 20.11 5.72
C GLU A 126 2.53 21.21 5.31
N TYR A 127 2.19 22.05 6.24
CA TYR A 127 1.21 23.09 6.05
C TYR A 127 1.54 24.34 6.89
N VAL A 128 0.95 25.46 6.50
CA VAL A 128 0.90 26.69 7.30
C VAL A 128 -0.55 27.08 7.52
N VAL A 129 -0.84 27.63 8.68
CA VAL A 129 -2.20 28.06 9.05
C VAL A 129 -2.30 29.57 8.98
N SER A 130 -3.43 30.08 8.48
CA SER A 130 -3.74 31.49 8.33
C SER A 130 -5.22 31.73 8.57
N ASP A 131 -5.54 32.93 8.95
CA ASP A 131 -6.90 33.47 9.03
C ASP A 131 -7.49 33.91 7.66
N GLY A 132 -6.83 33.51 6.57
CA GLY A 132 -7.25 33.82 5.20
C GLY A 132 -6.60 35.06 4.60
N ASP A 133 -5.89 35.87 5.37
CA ASP A 133 -5.18 37.04 4.84
C ASP A 133 -3.72 36.70 4.46
N TYR A 134 -3.53 36.06 3.32
CA TYR A 134 -2.20 35.84 2.73
C TYR A 134 -1.68 37.10 2.01
N SER A 135 -2.50 38.14 1.88
CA SER A 135 -2.18 39.31 1.05
C SER A 135 -1.39 40.40 1.80
N ALA A 136 -1.33 40.34 3.12
CA ALA A 136 -0.78 41.41 3.94
C ALA A 136 0.74 41.58 3.93
N ASN A 137 1.50 40.78 3.17
CA ASN A 137 2.96 40.81 3.20
C ASN A 137 3.62 41.68 2.14
N GLN A 138 2.95 42.69 1.64
CA GLN A 138 3.54 43.60 0.65
C GLN A 138 4.68 44.48 1.24
N ASN A 139 4.83 44.52 2.56
CA ASN A 139 5.85 45.34 3.23
C ASN A 139 6.89 44.57 4.05
N GLY A 140 7.02 43.24 3.88
CA GLY A 140 8.06 42.46 4.56
C GLY A 140 7.85 42.23 6.07
N SER A 141 6.72 42.65 6.62
CA SER A 141 6.31 42.28 7.99
C SER A 141 5.51 41.00 7.93
N ALA A 142 5.72 40.09 8.86
CA ALA A 142 4.84 38.93 9.00
C ALA A 142 3.40 39.43 9.14
N ALA A 143 2.51 38.96 8.26
CA ALA A 143 1.10 39.28 8.39
C ALA A 143 0.63 38.76 9.75
N GLN A 144 -0.15 39.58 10.46
CA GLN A 144 -0.89 39.09 11.63
C GLN A 144 -1.77 37.93 11.13
N GLY A 145 -1.69 36.80 11.81
CA GLY A 145 -2.50 35.65 11.47
C GLY A 145 -1.83 34.53 10.67
N VAL A 146 -0.60 34.68 10.21
CA VAL A 146 0.11 33.62 9.48
C VAL A 146 1.16 32.94 10.35
N SER A 147 1.09 31.64 10.51
CA SER A 147 2.22 30.83 10.97
C SER A 147 3.25 30.75 9.84
N ILE A 148 4.41 31.39 10.04
CA ILE A 148 5.51 31.36 9.07
C ILE A 148 6.40 30.14 9.21
N THR A 149 6.22 29.36 10.25
CA THR A 149 6.91 28.06 10.42
C THR A 149 5.98 26.97 9.95
N PRO A 150 6.34 26.20 8.91
CA PRO A 150 5.53 25.07 8.48
C PRO A 150 5.35 24.09 9.65
N SER A 151 4.12 23.63 9.82
CA SER A 151 3.78 22.55 10.73
C SER A 151 3.72 21.25 9.94
N GLU A 152 4.02 20.15 10.59
CA GLU A 152 4.01 18.79 10.01
C GLU A 152 2.78 18.04 10.53
N PHE A 153 2.12 17.29 9.64
CA PHE A 153 1.17 16.26 10.01
C PHE A 153 1.75 14.91 9.62
N ARG A 154 1.99 14.07 10.61
CA ARG A 154 2.62 12.75 10.45
C ARG A 154 1.58 11.65 10.34
N ILE A 155 1.87 10.65 9.52
CA ILE A 155 1.01 9.52 9.27
C ILE A 155 1.84 8.27 9.44
N ARG A 156 1.62 7.55 10.55
CA ARG A 156 2.20 6.23 10.75
C ARG A 156 1.40 5.19 10.00
N LEU A 157 2.09 4.34 9.26
CA LEU A 157 1.50 3.31 8.43
C LEU A 157 1.71 1.92 9.06
N GLU A 158 0.70 1.07 8.94
CA GLU A 158 0.76 -0.34 9.28
C GLU A 158 0.67 -1.13 7.97
N ARG A 159 1.73 -1.88 7.68
CA ARG A 159 1.77 -2.72 6.49
C ARG A 159 0.79 -3.89 6.61
N SER A 160 0.39 -4.41 5.48
CA SER A 160 -0.42 -5.61 5.40
C SER A 160 0.19 -6.55 4.37
N ASN A 161 0.13 -7.84 4.64
CA ASN A 161 0.65 -8.84 3.73
C ASN A 161 -0.14 -8.87 2.42
N ASP A 162 0.53 -8.62 1.32
CA ASP A 162 -0.01 -8.65 -0.03
C ASP A 162 0.03 -10.06 -0.64
N LYS A 163 -0.71 -10.25 -1.72
CA LYS A 163 -0.69 -11.52 -2.44
C LYS A 163 0.52 -11.57 -3.38
N PRO A 164 1.24 -12.70 -3.41
CA PRO A 164 2.27 -12.92 -4.40
C PRO A 164 1.74 -12.73 -5.83
N THR A 165 2.56 -12.18 -6.69
CA THR A 165 2.26 -11.98 -8.11
C THR A 165 2.99 -13.01 -8.97
N VAL A 166 2.32 -13.47 -10.02
CA VAL A 166 2.90 -14.40 -11.00
C VAL A 166 2.84 -13.75 -12.37
N THR A 167 3.98 -13.64 -13.03
CA THR A 167 4.08 -13.14 -14.39
C THR A 167 4.72 -14.21 -15.28
N THR A 168 4.09 -14.50 -16.41
CA THR A 168 4.63 -15.43 -17.40
C THR A 168 4.78 -14.74 -18.75
N ALA A 169 5.90 -14.98 -19.42
CA ALA A 169 6.11 -14.52 -20.78
C ALA A 169 5.33 -15.33 -21.82
N HIS A 170 4.76 -16.50 -21.42
CA HIS A 170 4.04 -17.39 -22.31
C HIS A 170 2.54 -17.40 -21.97
N THR A 171 1.73 -16.96 -22.91
CA THR A 171 0.26 -16.89 -22.76
C THR A 171 -0.48 -17.94 -23.59
N GLY A 172 0.23 -18.84 -24.26
CA GLY A 172 -0.33 -19.86 -25.13
C GLY A 172 -0.17 -21.29 -24.60
N LEU A 173 -0.57 -22.25 -25.42
CA LEU A 173 -0.40 -23.67 -25.14
C LEU A 173 1.10 -24.04 -25.07
N PHE A 174 1.55 -24.59 -23.95
CA PHE A 174 2.89 -25.14 -23.81
C PHE A 174 2.86 -26.60 -24.22
N VAL A 175 3.37 -26.91 -25.41
CA VAL A 175 3.38 -28.26 -25.94
C VAL A 175 4.63 -29.01 -25.44
N VAL A 176 4.40 -30.14 -24.78
CA VAL A 176 5.41 -31.08 -24.36
C VAL A 176 5.28 -32.31 -25.24
N ASP A 177 6.36 -32.71 -25.91
CA ASP A 177 6.38 -33.94 -26.66
C ASP A 177 6.85 -35.12 -25.79
N SER A 178 6.68 -36.35 -26.27
CA SER A 178 7.03 -37.55 -25.56
C SER A 178 8.54 -37.85 -25.50
N SER A 179 9.39 -36.88 -25.88
CA SER A 179 10.84 -37.07 -25.82
C SER A 179 11.28 -37.36 -24.38
N VAL A 180 12.24 -38.25 -24.23
CA VAL A 180 12.78 -38.76 -22.94
C VAL A 180 13.36 -37.63 -22.08
N MET A 181 13.68 -36.51 -22.68
CA MET A 181 14.21 -35.32 -21.99
C MET A 181 13.07 -34.37 -21.73
N GLY A 182 12.80 -34.08 -20.46
CA GLY A 182 11.80 -33.12 -20.06
C GLY A 182 12.04 -31.71 -20.70
N LYS A 183 10.97 -31.04 -21.04
CA LYS A 183 11.01 -29.68 -21.59
C LYS A 183 10.90 -28.69 -20.45
N THR A 184 11.87 -27.80 -20.33
CA THR A 184 11.85 -26.71 -19.33
C THR A 184 10.63 -25.84 -19.51
N LEU A 185 9.96 -25.50 -18.41
CA LEU A 185 8.82 -24.58 -18.41
C LEU A 185 9.21 -23.21 -18.99
N PRO A 186 8.26 -22.50 -19.59
CA PRO A 186 8.50 -21.13 -20.01
C PRO A 186 8.87 -20.26 -18.79
N SER A 187 9.54 -19.13 -19.04
CA SER A 187 9.93 -18.22 -17.98
C SER A 187 8.70 -17.76 -17.20
N ILE A 188 8.70 -18.06 -15.91
CA ILE A 188 7.70 -17.63 -14.93
C ILE A 188 8.45 -16.78 -13.90
N SER A 189 7.99 -15.56 -13.69
CA SER A 189 8.52 -14.67 -12.66
C SER A 189 7.53 -14.55 -11.52
N LEU A 190 8.03 -14.72 -10.31
CA LEU A 190 7.29 -14.52 -9.07
C LEU A 190 7.68 -13.16 -8.49
N GLY A 191 6.73 -12.47 -7.91
CA GLY A 191 6.96 -11.24 -7.18
C GLY A 191 6.10 -11.22 -5.94
N ASP A 192 6.64 -10.64 -4.90
CA ASP A 192 5.93 -10.37 -3.66
C ASP A 192 6.51 -9.09 -3.10
N ILE A 193 5.66 -8.09 -2.89
CA ILE A 193 6.13 -6.76 -2.48
C ILE A 193 6.58 -6.75 -1.03
N ASP A 194 5.99 -7.60 -0.19
CA ASP A 194 6.33 -7.73 1.24
C ASP A 194 7.70 -8.36 1.47
N LEU A 195 8.20 -9.14 0.51
CA LEU A 195 9.46 -9.88 0.65
C LEU A 195 10.70 -9.10 0.17
N ILE A 196 10.54 -7.88 -0.34
CA ILE A 196 11.63 -7.15 -1.02
C ILE A 196 12.69 -6.64 -0.03
N ASP A 197 12.35 -6.32 1.21
CA ASP A 197 13.31 -5.63 2.08
C ASP A 197 13.92 -6.48 3.22
N GLY A 198 13.39 -7.65 3.51
CA GLY A 198 13.99 -8.59 4.49
C GLY A 198 14.16 -8.02 5.90
N THR A 199 13.56 -6.90 6.22
CA THR A 199 13.83 -6.14 7.46
C THR A 199 12.79 -6.39 8.55
N GLN A 200 11.70 -7.12 8.26
CA GLN A 200 10.65 -7.36 9.23
C GLN A 200 10.88 -8.63 10.04
N ALA A 201 11.08 -8.46 11.33
CA ALA A 201 11.07 -9.56 12.28
C ALA A 201 9.63 -10.10 12.44
N GLY A 202 9.36 -11.24 11.80
CA GLY A 202 8.09 -11.96 11.98
C GLY A 202 7.31 -12.26 10.70
N GLU A 203 7.66 -11.67 9.57
CA GLU A 203 7.14 -12.07 8.27
C GLU A 203 7.93 -13.27 7.75
N SER A 204 7.21 -14.24 7.21
CA SER A 204 7.83 -15.42 6.63
C SER A 204 8.36 -15.03 5.25
N ASP A 205 9.69 -14.94 5.10
CA ASP A 205 10.36 -14.76 3.80
C ASP A 205 10.12 -15.95 2.84
N PHE A 206 9.17 -16.82 3.15
CA PHE A 206 8.92 -18.05 2.44
C PHE A 206 7.68 -17.96 1.57
N ILE A 207 7.86 -18.30 0.30
CA ILE A 207 6.79 -18.49 -0.67
C ILE A 207 6.66 -19.98 -0.98
N GLN A 208 5.43 -20.47 -1.14
CA GLN A 208 5.14 -21.80 -1.63
C GLN A 208 4.63 -21.72 -3.07
N VAL A 209 5.19 -22.55 -3.92
CA VAL A 209 4.78 -22.70 -5.32
C VAL A 209 4.23 -24.10 -5.53
N SER A 210 3.06 -24.17 -6.15
CA SER A 210 2.49 -25.40 -6.69
C SER A 210 2.41 -25.29 -8.21
N VAL A 211 3.11 -26.17 -8.91
CA VAL A 211 3.04 -26.32 -10.36
C VAL A 211 2.25 -27.58 -10.65
N GLU A 212 1.18 -27.46 -11.39
CA GLU A 212 0.32 -28.59 -11.74
C GLU A 212 0.28 -28.78 -13.25
N PHE A 213 0.42 -30.01 -13.69
CA PHE A 213 0.20 -30.41 -15.07
C PHE A 213 -1.28 -30.77 -15.27
N LEU A 214 -2.01 -29.86 -15.90
CA LEU A 214 -3.41 -30.09 -16.25
C LEU A 214 -3.46 -30.84 -17.57
N SER A 215 -3.85 -32.12 -17.54
CA SER A 215 -4.18 -32.82 -18.77
C SER A 215 -5.41 -32.15 -19.39
N ALA A 216 -5.36 -31.85 -20.69
CA ALA A 216 -6.58 -31.59 -21.44
C ALA A 216 -7.54 -32.78 -21.24
N ALA A 217 -8.84 -32.52 -21.21
CA ALA A 217 -9.90 -33.55 -20.94
C ALA A 217 -9.91 -34.75 -21.88
N ASP A 218 -8.89 -34.91 -22.66
CA ASP A 218 -8.72 -36.00 -23.63
C ASP A 218 -7.75 -37.05 -23.05
N ALA A 219 -8.30 -38.16 -22.63
CA ALA A 219 -7.60 -39.29 -22.03
C ALA A 219 -6.51 -39.93 -22.93
N ALA A 220 -6.31 -39.47 -24.15
CA ALA A 220 -5.30 -39.91 -25.09
C ALA A 220 -3.90 -39.32 -24.84
N TYR A 221 -3.81 -38.20 -24.13
CA TYR A 221 -2.52 -37.60 -23.77
C TYR A 221 -2.21 -38.01 -22.33
N GLY A 222 -1.39 -39.01 -22.16
CA GLY A 222 -1.01 -39.61 -20.88
C GLY A 222 -0.68 -38.58 -19.77
N ASN A 223 -0.66 -39.05 -18.54
CA ASN A 223 -0.36 -38.23 -17.38
C ASN A 223 0.98 -37.51 -17.56
N GLY A 224 0.97 -36.18 -17.46
CA GLY A 224 2.21 -35.41 -17.45
C GLY A 224 2.91 -35.56 -16.13
N VAL A 225 4.24 -35.50 -16.17
CA VAL A 225 5.11 -35.57 -15.01
C VAL A 225 5.90 -34.29 -14.92
N LEU A 226 5.93 -33.72 -13.73
CA LEU A 226 6.78 -32.58 -13.37
C LEU A 226 7.98 -33.05 -12.60
N GLN A 227 9.15 -32.56 -12.97
CA GLN A 227 10.42 -32.88 -12.31
C GLN A 227 11.39 -31.69 -12.42
N PHE A 228 12.41 -31.69 -11.60
CA PHE A 228 13.55 -30.80 -11.82
C PHE A 228 14.48 -31.37 -12.90
N GLU A 229 15.24 -30.49 -13.55
CA GLU A 229 16.25 -30.91 -14.54
C GLU A 229 17.25 -31.93 -13.94
N SER A 230 17.78 -32.81 -14.77
CA SER A 230 18.74 -33.84 -14.32
C SER A 230 19.96 -33.22 -13.66
N GLY A 231 20.27 -33.67 -12.46
CA GLY A 231 21.40 -33.18 -11.65
C GLY A 231 21.08 -31.99 -10.76
N TYR A 232 19.89 -31.42 -10.86
CA TYR A 232 19.42 -30.39 -9.93
C TYR A 232 18.56 -31.01 -8.82
N ASN A 233 18.93 -30.77 -7.58
CA ASN A 233 18.13 -31.14 -6.41
C ASN A 233 18.13 -29.95 -5.43
N PRO A 234 17.06 -29.20 -5.37
CA PRO A 234 16.99 -27.97 -4.54
C PRO A 234 17.21 -28.26 -3.05
N ALA A 235 16.83 -29.45 -2.58
CA ALA A 235 17.01 -29.83 -1.17
C ALA A 235 18.49 -30.09 -0.78
N THR A 236 19.36 -30.36 -1.74
CA THR A 236 20.77 -30.74 -1.46
C THR A 236 21.77 -29.69 -1.94
N GLN A 237 21.40 -28.75 -2.78
CA GLN A 237 22.31 -27.75 -3.33
C GLN A 237 22.46 -26.48 -2.46
N GLY A 238 21.85 -26.46 -1.29
CA GLY A 238 21.98 -25.34 -0.35
C GLY A 238 21.10 -24.16 -0.67
N ASP A 239 20.19 -24.31 -1.63
CA ASP A 239 19.30 -23.23 -2.12
C ASP A 239 18.14 -22.92 -1.16
N GLY A 240 18.10 -23.56 0.04
CA GLY A 240 17.05 -23.29 1.02
C GLY A 240 15.62 -23.70 0.62
N VAL A 241 15.50 -24.41 -0.49
CA VAL A 241 14.20 -24.86 -1.01
C VAL A 241 13.82 -26.22 -0.45
N VAL A 242 12.62 -26.34 0.08
CA VAL A 242 12.03 -27.58 0.56
C VAL A 242 10.99 -28.06 -0.44
N VAL A 243 11.19 -29.27 -0.98
CA VAL A 243 10.21 -29.97 -1.84
C VAL A 243 9.27 -30.75 -0.94
N THR A 244 7.97 -30.49 -1.07
CA THR A 244 6.96 -31.09 -0.18
C THR A 244 6.25 -32.31 -0.75
N ASN A 245 6.38 -32.54 -2.07
CA ASN A 245 5.94 -33.79 -2.70
C ASN A 245 7.03 -34.39 -3.59
N ALA A 246 6.90 -35.66 -3.90
CA ALA A 246 7.91 -36.39 -4.70
C ALA A 246 7.93 -35.87 -6.14
N ALA A 247 9.13 -35.70 -6.71
CA ALA A 247 9.29 -35.47 -8.13
C ALA A 247 8.77 -36.69 -8.92
N GLY A 248 8.03 -36.46 -9.98
CA GLY A 248 7.50 -37.53 -10.82
C GLY A 248 5.97 -37.60 -10.82
N ASP A 249 5.30 -36.76 -10.06
CA ASP A 249 3.85 -36.61 -10.08
C ASP A 249 3.42 -35.50 -11.07
N ASN A 250 2.12 -35.42 -11.32
CA ASN A 250 1.53 -34.35 -12.11
C ASN A 250 1.53 -32.98 -11.39
N THR A 251 1.90 -32.97 -10.12
CA THR A 251 2.01 -31.76 -9.28
C THR A 251 3.38 -31.74 -8.62
N LEU A 252 4.02 -30.58 -8.64
CA LEU A 252 5.29 -30.32 -7.96
C LEU A 252 5.09 -29.15 -6.99
N VAL A 253 5.29 -29.39 -5.70
CA VAL A 253 5.14 -28.38 -4.65
C VAL A 253 6.47 -28.17 -3.93
N PHE A 254 6.90 -26.93 -3.86
CA PHE A 254 8.13 -26.55 -3.16
C PHE A 254 8.01 -25.16 -2.57
N GLN A 255 8.79 -24.91 -1.54
CA GLN A 255 8.76 -23.64 -0.80
C GLN A 255 10.17 -23.22 -0.38
N GLY A 256 10.35 -21.93 -0.19
CA GLY A 256 11.62 -21.34 0.23
C GLY A 256 11.60 -19.83 0.11
N LYS A 257 12.75 -19.20 0.21
CA LYS A 257 12.85 -17.76 -0.07
C LYS A 257 12.53 -17.47 -1.52
N LEU A 258 11.98 -16.31 -1.79
CA LEU A 258 11.53 -15.92 -3.14
C LEU A 258 12.62 -16.14 -4.20
N ALA A 259 13.86 -15.71 -3.95
CA ALA A 259 14.97 -15.86 -4.90
C ALA A 259 15.30 -17.33 -5.18
N ASP A 260 15.32 -18.16 -4.14
CA ASP A 260 15.64 -19.58 -4.22
C ASP A 260 14.53 -20.35 -4.95
N VAL A 261 13.27 -20.04 -4.61
CA VAL A 261 12.09 -20.61 -5.28
C VAL A 261 12.04 -20.20 -6.74
N GLN A 262 12.38 -18.94 -7.06
CA GLN A 262 12.46 -18.46 -8.44
C GLN A 262 13.55 -19.20 -9.23
N ALA A 263 14.71 -19.43 -8.63
CA ALA A 263 15.79 -20.22 -9.23
C ALA A 263 15.36 -21.68 -9.47
N ALA A 264 14.74 -22.31 -8.46
CA ALA A 264 14.23 -23.67 -8.57
C ALA A 264 13.13 -23.80 -9.65
N LEU A 265 12.22 -22.81 -9.74
CA LEU A 265 11.14 -22.79 -10.75
C LEU A 265 11.71 -22.79 -12.18
N SER A 266 12.82 -22.10 -12.41
CA SER A 266 13.50 -22.08 -13.72
C SER A 266 14.09 -23.43 -14.13
N LYS A 267 14.21 -24.38 -13.20
CA LYS A 267 14.75 -25.74 -13.39
C LYS A 267 13.64 -26.80 -13.49
N VAL A 268 12.38 -26.41 -13.39
CA VAL A 268 11.26 -27.34 -13.54
C VAL A 268 11.07 -27.73 -15.00
N GLN A 269 10.94 -29.02 -15.25
CA GLN A 269 10.67 -29.58 -16.55
C GLN A 269 9.37 -30.39 -16.54
N ALA A 270 8.66 -30.33 -17.65
CA ALA A 270 7.51 -31.18 -17.90
C ALA A 270 7.82 -32.23 -18.96
N ARG A 271 7.33 -33.43 -18.75
CA ARG A 271 7.36 -34.53 -19.74
C ARG A 271 6.05 -35.28 -19.72
N THR A 272 5.70 -35.94 -20.79
CA THR A 272 4.59 -36.90 -20.82
C THR A 272 5.05 -38.23 -20.27
N SER A 273 4.18 -38.91 -19.52
CA SER A 273 4.48 -40.26 -18.98
C SER A 273 4.11 -41.37 -19.96
N GLY A 274 3.74 -41.06 -21.20
CA GLY A 274 3.38 -42.03 -22.23
C GLY A 274 4.61 -42.80 -22.75
N THR A 275 4.57 -44.10 -22.72
CA THR A 275 5.40 -44.94 -23.62
C THR A 275 4.78 -44.77 -25.01
N ASP A 276 5.49 -44.12 -25.93
CA ASP A 276 5.10 -44.22 -27.34
C ASP A 276 5.07 -45.69 -27.75
N ALA A 277 3.90 -46.22 -27.93
CA ALA A 277 3.70 -47.57 -28.45
C ALA A 277 3.77 -47.60 -29.99
N ASP A 278 4.21 -46.51 -30.63
CA ASP A 278 4.42 -46.39 -32.06
C ASP A 278 5.87 -45.97 -32.37
N ALA A 279 6.76 -46.94 -32.33
CA ALA A 279 8.09 -46.90 -32.93
C ALA A 279 8.21 -47.95 -34.05
#